data_c8698a09c8ef85901090e030373a742e
#
_entry.id   c8698a09c8ef85901090e030373a742e
#
_cell.length_a   1.000
_cell.length_b   1.000
_cell.length_c   1.000
_cell.angle_alpha   90.00
_cell.angle_beta   90.00
_cell.angle_gamma   90.00
#
_symmetry.space_group_name_H-M   'P 1'
#
loop_
_entity.id
_entity.type
_entity.pdbx_description
1 polymer ?
#
loop_
_entity_poly.entity_id
_entity_poly.type
_entity_poly.pdbx_seq_one_letter_code
_entity_poly.pdbx_strand_id
1 'polypeptide(L)'
;MTGGLSPLQRYRFDVDGYLLLDRALDEAAVQRLRSAVSRQRLPRPDATLERQRFGQGGAMFGWDPAFGELVDHPWVVAVLGDLIGAHVRLDHAYGIVMAPGTAGLGLHGPAEPFDPAQYWLSRLGSLRSGLLAFSWSLVDGRPGGGGFGCIPGSHKACEPLPEGAESLVVEVAQPAGSLLVFTEALVHCTIPWHGDEDRLVVMLKYSPGNSAWEVNPAAPPDVVAAMPERRRLFFQPPSIGAHRPVI
;
A
#
# COMPACT_ATOMS: atom_id res chain seq x y z
N MET A 1 12.07 -13.20 -11.44
CA MET A 1 13.00 -12.89 -10.33
C MET A 1 12.52 -13.65 -9.11
N THR A 2 13.30 -14.60 -8.62
CA THR A 2 12.95 -15.52 -7.53
C THR A 2 13.78 -15.24 -6.26
N GLY A 3 14.13 -13.99 -6.04
CA GLY A 3 14.89 -13.57 -4.86
C GLY A 3 14.13 -12.49 -4.09
N GLY A 4 14.34 -12.42 -2.75
CA GLY A 4 13.85 -11.33 -1.90
C GLY A 4 14.43 -9.96 -2.29
N LEU A 5 14.22 -8.97 -1.45
CA LEU A 5 14.83 -7.65 -1.62
C LEU A 5 16.36 -7.75 -1.61
N SER A 6 17.04 -6.95 -2.43
CA SER A 6 18.49 -6.83 -2.33
C SER A 6 18.92 -6.26 -0.97
N PRO A 7 20.16 -6.51 -0.50
CA PRO A 7 20.65 -5.93 0.75
C PRO A 7 20.50 -4.41 0.82
N LEU A 8 20.71 -3.71 -0.31
CA LEU A 8 20.53 -2.26 -0.37
C LEU A 8 19.07 -1.83 -0.23
N GLN A 9 18.13 -2.57 -0.85
CA GLN A 9 16.69 -2.29 -0.73
C GLN A 9 16.21 -2.52 0.71
N ARG A 10 16.64 -3.61 1.35
CA ARG A 10 16.33 -3.89 2.76
C ARG A 10 16.88 -2.80 3.68
N TYR A 11 18.14 -2.38 3.47
CA TYR A 11 18.75 -1.32 4.26
C TYR A 11 18.00 0.01 4.10
N ARG A 12 17.64 0.39 2.87
CA ARG A 12 16.85 1.60 2.62
C ARG A 12 15.48 1.53 3.30
N PHE A 13 14.79 0.40 3.19
CA PHE A 13 13.51 0.24 3.86
C PHE A 13 13.65 0.33 5.39
N ASP A 14 14.69 -0.27 5.97
CA ASP A 14 14.96 -0.15 7.41
C ASP A 14 15.26 1.30 7.83
N VAL A 15 16.01 2.04 7.03
CA VAL A 15 16.33 3.46 7.34
C VAL A 15 15.13 4.36 7.15
N ASP A 16 14.44 4.25 6.03
CA ASP A 16 13.46 5.24 5.56
C ASP A 16 12.00 4.88 5.92
N GLY A 17 11.70 3.59 6.12
CA GLY A 17 10.34 3.08 6.36
C GLY A 17 9.51 2.92 5.08
N TYR A 18 10.09 3.18 3.91
CA TYR A 18 9.47 2.98 2.61
C TYR A 18 10.47 2.55 1.55
N LEU A 19 9.96 2.03 0.42
CA LEU A 19 10.73 1.67 -0.75
C LEU A 19 9.91 1.93 -2.02
N LEU A 20 10.48 2.68 -2.96
CA LEU A 20 9.91 2.84 -4.30
C LEU A 20 10.58 1.84 -5.26
N LEU A 21 9.76 1.01 -5.88
CA LEU A 21 10.14 0.06 -6.92
C LEU A 21 9.65 0.60 -8.26
N ASP A 22 10.57 1.16 -9.04
CA ASP A 22 10.26 1.71 -10.35
C ASP A 22 9.93 0.60 -11.35
N ARG A 23 8.98 0.88 -12.25
CA ARG A 23 8.56 -0.04 -13.33
C ARG A 23 8.26 -1.47 -12.84
N ALA A 24 7.54 -1.55 -11.72
CA ALA A 24 7.06 -2.83 -11.19
C ALA A 24 5.97 -3.45 -12.10
N LEU A 25 5.17 -2.61 -12.77
CA LEU A 25 4.24 -2.98 -13.83
C LEU A 25 4.75 -2.43 -15.17
N ASP A 26 4.53 -3.18 -16.22
CA ASP A 26 4.71 -2.69 -17.59
C ASP A 26 3.52 -1.80 -18.02
N GLU A 27 3.70 -1.10 -19.14
CA GLU A 27 2.68 -0.20 -19.68
C GLU A 27 1.37 -0.92 -20.00
N ALA A 28 1.42 -2.14 -20.49
CA ALA A 28 0.22 -2.92 -20.83
C ALA A 28 -0.62 -3.24 -19.58
N ALA A 29 0.03 -3.63 -18.47
CA ALA A 29 -0.62 -3.87 -17.19
C ALA A 29 -1.25 -2.58 -16.63
N VAL A 30 -0.52 -1.46 -16.68
CA VAL A 30 -1.05 -0.14 -16.26
C VAL A 30 -2.29 0.23 -17.08
N GLN A 31 -2.23 0.13 -18.40
CA GLN A 31 -3.37 0.46 -19.28
C GLN A 31 -4.56 -0.47 -19.05
N ARG A 32 -4.34 -1.76 -18.80
CA ARG A 32 -5.40 -2.71 -18.47
C ARG A 32 -6.13 -2.31 -17.18
N LEU A 33 -5.38 -1.97 -16.12
CA LEU A 33 -5.93 -1.52 -14.84
C LEU A 33 -6.69 -0.20 -14.99
N ARG A 34 -6.11 0.81 -15.68
CA ARG A 34 -6.78 2.08 -15.96
C ARG A 34 -8.09 1.87 -16.70
N SER A 35 -8.07 1.03 -17.74
CA SER A 35 -9.27 0.69 -18.53
C SER A 35 -10.34 0.01 -17.67
N ALA A 36 -9.92 -0.87 -16.75
CA ALA A 36 -10.86 -1.53 -15.84
C ALA A 36 -11.52 -0.55 -14.88
N VAL A 37 -10.77 0.42 -14.33
CA VAL A 37 -11.34 1.52 -13.52
C VAL A 37 -12.29 2.38 -14.35
N SER A 38 -11.88 2.80 -15.54
CA SER A 38 -12.68 3.65 -16.42
C SER A 38 -14.05 3.03 -16.77
N ARG A 39 -14.09 1.70 -16.97
CA ARG A 39 -15.36 0.98 -17.24
C ARG A 39 -16.37 1.08 -16.09
N GLN A 40 -15.92 1.38 -14.87
CA GLN A 40 -16.81 1.50 -13.71
C GLN A 40 -17.61 2.80 -13.71
N ARG A 41 -17.22 3.78 -14.55
CA ARG A 41 -17.88 5.09 -14.62
C ARG A 41 -18.03 5.73 -13.25
N LEU A 42 -16.95 5.70 -12.47
CA LEU A 42 -16.92 6.30 -11.14
C LEU A 42 -17.33 7.77 -11.21
N PRO A 43 -17.94 8.32 -10.16
CA PRO A 43 -18.19 9.75 -10.07
C PRO A 43 -16.89 10.52 -10.31
N ARG A 44 -17.00 11.69 -10.98
CA ARG A 44 -15.86 12.56 -11.16
C ARG A 44 -15.31 12.95 -9.78
N PRO A 45 -13.97 12.86 -9.57
CA PRO A 45 -13.40 13.25 -8.29
C PRO A 45 -13.65 14.72 -7.99
N ASP A 46 -13.98 15.00 -6.73
CA ASP A 46 -14.24 16.35 -6.23
C ASP A 46 -12.98 16.87 -5.54
N ALA A 47 -12.40 17.94 -6.08
CA ALA A 47 -11.17 18.54 -5.56
C ALA A 47 -11.33 19.16 -4.16
N THR A 48 -12.57 19.38 -3.70
CA THR A 48 -12.84 19.87 -2.33
C THR A 48 -12.70 18.79 -1.27
N LEU A 49 -12.69 17.51 -1.68
CA LEU A 49 -12.44 16.38 -0.80
C LEU A 49 -10.94 16.10 -0.70
N GLU A 50 -10.50 15.60 0.45
CA GLU A 50 -9.09 15.22 0.66
C GLU A 50 -8.64 14.16 -0.34
N ARG A 51 -9.48 13.17 -0.59
CA ARG A 51 -9.31 12.08 -1.56
C ARG A 51 -10.61 11.30 -1.67
N GLN A 52 -10.78 10.61 -2.77
CA GLN A 52 -11.91 9.69 -2.93
C GLN A 52 -11.39 8.25 -3.06
N ARG A 53 -12.11 7.33 -2.46
CA ARG A 53 -11.79 5.90 -2.54
C ARG A 53 -12.74 5.20 -3.51
N PHE A 54 -12.23 4.21 -4.23
CA PHE A 54 -13.00 3.32 -5.08
C PHE A 54 -12.67 1.85 -4.80
N GLY A 55 -13.55 0.94 -5.22
CA GLY A 55 -13.33 -0.51 -5.12
C GLY A 55 -13.11 -1.02 -3.69
N GLN A 56 -13.65 -0.30 -2.68
CA GLN A 56 -13.52 -0.64 -1.26
C GLN A 56 -14.09 -2.03 -0.98
N GLY A 57 -13.60 -2.67 0.11
CA GLY A 57 -13.96 -4.04 0.45
C GLY A 57 -13.55 -5.05 -0.64
N GLY A 58 -12.55 -4.69 -1.45
CA GLY A 58 -12.04 -5.54 -2.53
C GLY A 58 -12.99 -5.70 -3.72
N ALA A 59 -14.02 -4.85 -3.85
CA ALA A 59 -14.95 -4.90 -4.99
C ALA A 59 -14.21 -4.82 -6.34
N MET A 60 -13.05 -4.14 -6.39
CA MET A 60 -12.24 -4.04 -7.61
C MET A 60 -11.75 -5.39 -8.14
N PHE A 61 -11.59 -6.40 -7.30
CA PHE A 61 -11.18 -7.75 -7.73
C PHE A 61 -12.22 -8.44 -8.61
N GLY A 62 -13.48 -8.00 -8.53
CA GLY A 62 -14.55 -8.44 -9.44
C GLY A 62 -14.62 -7.67 -10.76
N TRP A 63 -13.87 -6.56 -10.90
CA TRP A 63 -13.93 -5.72 -12.11
C TRP A 63 -13.05 -6.26 -13.25
N ASP A 64 -11.86 -6.72 -12.91
CA ASP A 64 -10.92 -7.33 -13.85
C ASP A 64 -9.90 -8.19 -13.09
N PRO A 65 -9.57 -9.40 -13.60
CA PRO A 65 -8.55 -10.27 -12.98
C PRO A 65 -7.19 -9.60 -12.74
N ALA A 66 -6.85 -8.53 -13.47
CA ALA A 66 -5.60 -7.78 -13.30
C ALA A 66 -5.44 -7.22 -11.88
N PHE A 67 -6.53 -6.83 -11.22
CA PHE A 67 -6.44 -6.42 -9.81
C PHE A 67 -6.02 -7.57 -8.89
N GLY A 68 -6.52 -8.77 -9.17
CA GLY A 68 -6.12 -9.97 -8.44
C GLY A 68 -4.64 -10.30 -8.65
N GLU A 69 -4.09 -10.05 -9.84
CA GLU A 69 -2.67 -10.30 -10.17
C GLU A 69 -1.71 -9.43 -9.32
N LEU A 70 -2.18 -8.30 -8.79
CA LEU A 70 -1.42 -7.46 -7.88
C LEU A 70 -1.23 -8.10 -6.50
N VAL A 71 -2.16 -8.97 -6.07
CA VAL A 71 -2.17 -9.55 -4.71
C VAL A 71 -0.95 -10.42 -4.45
N ASP A 72 -0.54 -11.22 -5.41
CA ASP A 72 0.60 -12.14 -5.33
C ASP A 72 1.70 -11.80 -6.33
N HIS A 73 1.78 -10.52 -6.74
CA HIS A 73 2.81 -10.03 -7.63
C HIS A 73 4.21 -10.36 -7.07
N PRO A 74 5.21 -10.71 -7.90
CA PRO A 74 6.54 -11.11 -7.42
C PRO A 74 7.19 -10.13 -6.44
N TRP A 75 7.07 -8.82 -6.65
CA TRP A 75 7.55 -7.82 -5.71
C TRP A 75 6.80 -7.82 -4.38
N VAL A 76 5.48 -8.06 -4.40
CA VAL A 76 4.68 -8.17 -3.16
C VAL A 76 5.17 -9.36 -2.35
N VAL A 77 5.30 -10.53 -2.97
CA VAL A 77 5.79 -11.75 -2.32
C VAL A 77 7.19 -11.55 -1.74
N ALA A 78 8.11 -10.92 -2.50
CA ALA A 78 9.47 -10.66 -2.06
C ALA A 78 9.53 -9.76 -0.82
N VAL A 79 8.79 -8.63 -0.83
CA VAL A 79 8.75 -7.69 0.29
C VAL A 79 8.10 -8.32 1.52
N LEU A 80 6.96 -9.00 1.35
CA LEU A 80 6.24 -9.63 2.46
C LEU A 80 7.07 -10.74 3.11
N GLY A 81 7.78 -11.56 2.33
CA GLY A 81 8.69 -12.59 2.83
C GLY A 81 9.78 -12.03 3.72
N ASP A 82 10.35 -10.88 3.32
CA ASP A 82 11.42 -10.22 4.08
C ASP A 82 10.93 -9.49 5.33
N LEU A 83 9.74 -8.87 5.30
CA LEU A 83 9.29 -7.93 6.34
C LEU A 83 8.20 -8.49 7.27
N ILE A 84 7.42 -9.44 6.82
CA ILE A 84 6.38 -10.11 7.65
C ILE A 84 6.73 -11.59 7.86
N GLY A 85 7.10 -12.28 6.80
CA GLY A 85 7.37 -13.72 6.79
C GLY A 85 6.25 -14.52 6.13
N ALA A 86 6.27 -15.85 6.32
CA ALA A 86 5.41 -16.78 5.60
C ALA A 86 3.91 -16.65 5.93
N HIS A 87 3.58 -16.22 7.14
CA HIS A 87 2.20 -16.07 7.60
C HIS A 87 1.74 -14.62 7.42
N VAL A 88 1.16 -14.33 6.27
CA VAL A 88 0.71 -13.00 5.86
C VAL A 88 -0.69 -13.09 5.28
N ARG A 89 -1.47 -12.03 5.42
CA ARG A 89 -2.80 -11.91 4.82
C ARG A 89 -2.98 -10.56 4.14
N LEU A 90 -3.81 -10.51 3.09
CA LEU A 90 -4.34 -9.27 2.59
C LEU A 90 -5.36 -8.76 3.61
N ASP A 91 -5.08 -7.62 4.21
CA ASP A 91 -5.95 -7.02 5.22
C ASP A 91 -7.13 -6.33 4.54
N HIS A 92 -6.85 -5.37 3.66
CA HIS A 92 -7.85 -4.68 2.87
C HIS A 92 -7.28 -4.09 1.58
N ALA A 93 -8.19 -3.72 0.67
CA ALA A 93 -7.85 -3.19 -0.64
C ALA A 93 -8.85 -2.10 -1.06
N TYR A 94 -8.33 -1.05 -1.69
CA TYR A 94 -9.11 0.05 -2.27
C TYR A 94 -8.26 0.81 -3.30
N GLY A 95 -8.92 1.60 -4.13
CA GLY A 95 -8.23 2.59 -4.96
C GLY A 95 -8.42 3.99 -4.41
N ILE A 96 -7.53 4.90 -4.80
CA ILE A 96 -7.64 6.34 -4.54
C ILE A 96 -7.67 7.06 -5.87
N VAL A 97 -8.60 8.00 -5.99
CA VAL A 97 -8.63 8.97 -7.07
C VAL A 97 -8.64 10.39 -6.48
N MET A 98 -7.83 11.27 -7.08
CA MET A 98 -7.73 12.69 -6.69
C MET A 98 -7.69 13.54 -7.95
N ALA A 99 -8.60 14.51 -8.05
CA ALA A 99 -8.54 15.52 -9.12
C ALA A 99 -7.35 16.48 -8.91
N PRO A 100 -6.83 17.10 -9.98
CA PRO A 100 -5.93 18.23 -9.84
C PRO A 100 -6.53 19.32 -8.92
N GLY A 101 -5.73 19.82 -7.97
CA GLY A 101 -6.17 20.79 -6.97
C GLY A 101 -6.71 20.16 -5.66
N THR A 102 -6.83 18.85 -5.56
CA THR A 102 -7.21 18.17 -4.31
C THR A 102 -6.21 18.45 -3.20
N ALA A 103 -6.70 18.89 -2.04
CA ALA A 103 -5.86 19.32 -0.91
C ALA A 103 -5.05 18.21 -0.23
N GLY A 104 -5.45 16.95 -0.43
CA GLY A 104 -4.75 15.82 0.19
C GLY A 104 -5.20 15.54 1.63
N LEU A 105 -4.32 14.91 2.41
CA LEU A 105 -4.58 14.52 3.80
C LEU A 105 -3.35 14.87 4.64
N GLY A 106 -3.55 15.47 5.79
CA GLY A 106 -2.49 15.83 6.73
C GLY A 106 -1.68 14.64 7.25
N LEU A 107 -0.61 14.95 7.97
CA LEU A 107 0.25 13.95 8.59
C LEU A 107 -0.53 13.04 9.53
N HIS A 108 -0.30 11.75 9.38
CA HIS A 108 -0.86 10.69 10.23
C HIS A 108 0.11 9.50 10.26
N GLY A 109 -0.07 8.66 11.26
CA GLY A 109 0.77 7.47 11.48
C GLY A 109 0.20 6.66 12.63
N PRO A 110 1.01 5.87 13.33
CA PRO A 110 0.55 5.09 14.47
C PRO A 110 -0.09 5.99 15.52
N ALA A 111 -1.21 5.51 16.07
CA ALA A 111 -1.86 6.20 17.19
C ALA A 111 -1.02 6.03 18.46
N GLU A 112 -0.91 7.12 19.23
CA GLU A 112 -0.37 7.06 20.58
C GLU A 112 -1.39 6.46 21.56
N PRO A 113 -0.98 5.67 22.55
CA PRO A 113 0.40 5.35 22.94
C PRO A 113 1.03 4.16 22.18
N PHE A 114 0.27 3.29 21.55
CA PHE A 114 0.76 2.14 20.77
C PHE A 114 -0.36 1.53 19.95
N ASP A 115 -0.11 1.30 18.68
CA ASP A 115 -1.01 0.59 17.77
C ASP A 115 -0.48 -0.83 17.53
N PRO A 116 -1.17 -1.88 17.98
CA PRO A 116 -0.71 -3.25 17.84
C PRO A 116 -0.68 -3.76 16.39
N ALA A 117 -1.29 -3.04 15.45
CA ALA A 117 -1.27 -3.36 14.03
C ALA A 117 -0.24 -2.54 13.24
N GLN A 118 0.09 -1.33 13.70
CA GLN A 118 0.99 -0.40 13.03
C GLN A 118 2.32 -0.31 13.80
N TYR A 119 3.10 -1.38 13.79
CA TYR A 119 4.37 -1.43 14.51
C TYR A 119 5.56 -1.70 13.58
N TRP A 120 6.70 -1.32 14.05
CA TRP A 120 8.00 -1.67 13.51
C TRP A 120 8.86 -2.32 14.59
N LEU A 121 9.47 -3.45 14.27
CA LEU A 121 10.33 -4.17 15.20
C LEU A 121 11.65 -4.53 14.52
N SER A 122 12.75 -4.03 15.06
CA SER A 122 14.10 -4.40 14.65
C SER A 122 14.81 -5.07 15.83
N ARG A 123 15.14 -6.34 15.71
CA ARG A 123 15.82 -7.10 16.75
C ARG A 123 16.74 -8.16 16.14
N LEU A 124 18.00 -8.18 16.60
CA LEU A 124 18.98 -9.22 16.24
C LEU A 124 19.15 -9.42 14.73
N GLY A 125 19.15 -8.32 13.95
CA GLY A 125 19.27 -8.37 12.50
C GLY A 125 18.01 -8.82 11.76
N SER A 126 16.89 -8.98 12.47
CA SER A 126 15.59 -9.31 11.89
C SER A 126 14.68 -8.09 11.93
N LEU A 127 14.05 -7.79 10.80
CA LEU A 127 13.02 -6.76 10.67
C LEU A 127 11.65 -7.43 10.68
N ARG A 128 10.70 -6.80 11.37
CA ARG A 128 9.28 -7.20 11.32
C ARG A 128 8.41 -5.97 11.31
N SER A 129 7.48 -5.94 10.40
CA SER A 129 6.48 -4.87 10.31
C SER A 129 5.10 -5.43 10.63
N GLY A 130 4.28 -4.59 11.22
CA GLY A 130 2.85 -4.79 11.25
C GLY A 130 2.23 -4.57 9.88
N LEU A 131 1.21 -3.72 9.81
CA LEU A 131 0.54 -3.40 8.55
C LEU A 131 1.50 -2.72 7.55
N LEU A 132 1.60 -3.31 6.35
CA LEU A 132 2.33 -2.78 5.20
C LEU A 132 1.37 -2.32 4.12
N ALA A 133 1.61 -1.16 3.56
CA ALA A 133 0.88 -0.61 2.43
C ALA A 133 1.68 -0.74 1.13
N PHE A 134 0.99 -1.17 0.08
CA PHE A 134 1.50 -1.31 -1.29
C PHE A 134 0.66 -0.42 -2.19
N SER A 135 1.26 0.66 -2.68
CA SER A 135 0.63 1.68 -3.52
C SER A 135 1.11 1.54 -4.97
N TRP A 136 0.24 1.05 -5.84
CA TRP A 136 0.50 0.91 -7.27
C TRP A 136 0.04 2.17 -7.99
N SER A 137 0.97 2.94 -8.58
CA SER A 137 0.61 4.13 -9.35
C SER A 137 0.18 3.76 -10.76
N LEU A 138 -0.98 4.27 -11.17
CA LEU A 138 -1.51 4.08 -12.53
C LEU A 138 -1.37 5.33 -13.40
N VAL A 139 -0.85 6.44 -12.83
CA VAL A 139 -0.56 7.69 -13.53
C VAL A 139 0.81 8.22 -13.13
N ASP A 140 1.38 9.10 -13.91
CA ASP A 140 2.69 9.68 -13.61
C ASP A 140 2.60 10.74 -12.51
N GLY A 141 3.24 10.43 -11.36
CA GLY A 141 3.58 11.41 -10.34
C GLY A 141 4.97 11.97 -10.59
N ARG A 142 5.07 13.30 -10.76
CA ARG A 142 6.34 14.01 -10.98
C ARG A 142 6.81 14.69 -9.69
N PRO A 143 8.10 14.94 -9.52
CA PRO A 143 8.58 15.77 -8.41
C PRO A 143 7.87 17.12 -8.38
N GLY A 144 7.35 17.51 -7.21
CA GLY A 144 6.54 18.72 -7.04
C GLY A 144 5.07 18.57 -7.46
N GLY A 145 4.66 17.39 -7.94
CA GLY A 145 3.28 17.10 -8.34
C GLY A 145 2.37 16.67 -7.19
N GLY A 146 2.92 16.43 -6.01
CA GLY A 146 2.16 15.97 -4.86
C GLY A 146 1.94 14.46 -4.83
N GLY A 147 0.93 14.02 -4.06
CA GLY A 147 0.64 12.61 -3.85
C GLY A 147 1.16 12.10 -2.53
N PHE A 148 2.03 11.10 -2.50
CA PHE A 148 2.53 10.55 -1.24
C PHE A 148 3.67 11.40 -0.67
N GLY A 149 3.56 11.75 0.61
CA GLY A 149 4.60 12.35 1.42
C GLY A 149 4.82 11.59 2.72
N CYS A 150 6.02 11.60 3.25
CA CYS A 150 6.32 10.96 4.53
C CYS A 150 7.48 11.66 5.25
N ILE A 151 7.63 11.36 6.54
CA ILE A 151 8.82 11.71 7.32
C ILE A 151 9.71 10.46 7.39
N PRO A 152 10.78 10.35 6.58
CA PRO A 152 11.64 9.17 6.55
C PRO A 152 12.22 8.85 7.95
N GLY A 153 12.21 7.58 8.34
CA GLY A 153 12.71 7.12 9.63
C GLY A 153 11.74 7.28 10.81
N SER A 154 10.60 7.98 10.65
CA SER A 154 9.64 8.23 11.74
C SER A 154 9.00 6.96 12.30
N HIS A 155 8.99 5.86 11.55
CA HIS A 155 8.53 4.55 12.02
C HIS A 155 9.35 3.96 13.19
N LYS A 156 10.50 4.56 13.49
CA LYS A 156 11.39 4.20 14.60
C LYS A 156 11.49 5.31 15.66
N ALA A 157 10.79 6.44 15.46
CA ALA A 157 10.81 7.53 16.43
C ALA A 157 10.12 7.09 17.73
N CYS A 158 10.74 7.42 18.85
CA CYS A 158 10.20 7.17 20.19
C CYS A 158 9.51 8.42 20.76
N GLU A 159 9.76 9.59 20.15
CA GLU A 159 9.15 10.83 20.54
C GLU A 159 7.88 11.12 19.74
N PRO A 160 6.86 11.72 20.33
CA PRO A 160 5.66 12.14 19.63
C PRO A 160 5.98 13.17 18.55
N LEU A 161 5.13 13.23 17.53
CA LEU A 161 5.29 14.18 16.42
C LEU A 161 5.24 15.63 16.93
N PRO A 162 6.31 16.43 16.77
CA PRO A 162 6.34 17.79 17.27
C PRO A 162 5.56 18.75 16.36
N GLU A 163 5.20 19.91 16.89
CA GLU A 163 4.68 21.03 16.09
C GLU A 163 5.70 21.44 15.02
N GLY A 164 5.22 21.71 13.79
CA GLY A 164 6.08 22.05 12.65
C GLY A 164 6.75 20.87 11.96
N ALA A 165 6.38 19.63 12.32
CA ALA A 165 6.91 18.42 11.69
C ALA A 165 6.62 18.34 10.19
N GLU A 166 5.68 19.13 9.67
CA GLU A 166 5.41 19.23 8.22
C GLU A 166 6.66 19.65 7.42
N SER A 167 7.60 20.37 8.06
CA SER A 167 8.87 20.77 7.46
C SER A 167 9.82 19.60 7.19
N LEU A 168 9.57 18.43 7.80
CA LEU A 168 10.35 17.21 7.63
C LEU A 168 9.80 16.30 6.53
N VAL A 169 8.67 16.66 5.93
CA VAL A 169 8.03 15.84 4.91
C VAL A 169 8.85 15.80 3.62
N VAL A 170 9.08 14.60 3.15
CA VAL A 170 9.68 14.33 1.84
C VAL A 170 8.58 13.82 0.90
N GLU A 171 8.44 14.48 -0.26
CA GLU A 171 7.58 13.99 -1.34
C GLU A 171 8.23 12.80 -2.03
N VAL A 172 7.45 11.75 -2.28
CA VAL A 172 7.87 10.59 -3.06
C VAL A 172 7.08 10.54 -4.36
N ALA A 173 7.67 11.07 -5.42
CA ALA A 173 7.08 11.00 -6.76
C ALA A 173 6.96 9.55 -7.22
N GLN A 174 5.77 9.17 -7.66
CA GLN A 174 5.44 7.81 -8.10
C GLN A 174 5.15 7.79 -9.61
N PRO A 175 6.11 7.41 -10.47
CA PRO A 175 5.83 7.22 -11.90
C PRO A 175 4.76 6.14 -12.13
N ALA A 176 4.06 6.21 -13.26
CA ALA A 176 3.12 5.16 -13.66
C ALA A 176 3.81 3.79 -13.71
N GLY A 177 3.15 2.77 -13.19
CA GLY A 177 3.69 1.41 -13.08
C GLY A 177 4.66 1.20 -11.92
N SER A 178 4.97 2.24 -11.12
CA SER A 178 5.77 2.06 -9.91
C SER A 178 4.95 1.46 -8.76
N LEU A 179 5.65 0.78 -7.86
CA LEU A 179 5.12 0.28 -6.60
C LEU A 179 5.85 0.98 -5.45
N LEU A 180 5.13 1.77 -4.68
CA LEU A 180 5.59 2.29 -3.40
C LEU A 180 5.13 1.35 -2.28
N VAL A 181 6.07 0.86 -1.48
CA VAL A 181 5.80 0.07 -0.28
C VAL A 181 6.21 0.89 0.93
N PHE A 182 5.37 0.94 1.95
CA PHE A 182 5.70 1.59 3.21
C PHE A 182 5.06 0.86 4.40
N THR A 183 5.68 1.00 5.57
CA THR A 183 5.07 0.54 6.82
C THR A 183 4.06 1.57 7.32
N GLU A 184 2.90 1.15 7.79
CA GLU A 184 1.92 2.06 8.40
C GLU A 184 2.41 2.66 9.74
N ALA A 185 3.53 2.16 10.26
CA ALA A 185 4.24 2.80 11.36
C ALA A 185 4.94 4.11 10.95
N LEU A 186 5.12 4.34 9.64
CA LEU A 186 5.72 5.57 9.10
C LEU A 186 4.72 6.73 9.18
N VAL A 187 5.13 7.87 9.71
CA VAL A 187 4.33 9.10 9.63
C VAL A 187 4.30 9.57 8.18
N HIS A 188 3.11 9.66 7.62
CA HIS A 188 2.91 9.95 6.21
C HIS A 188 1.68 10.83 5.97
N CYS A 189 1.57 11.36 4.77
CA CYS A 189 0.49 12.24 4.36
C CYS A 189 0.16 12.05 2.88
N THR A 190 -0.89 12.71 2.44
CA THR A 190 -1.15 12.94 1.02
C THR A 190 -0.95 14.42 0.74
N ILE A 191 0.11 14.75 -0.02
CA ILE A 191 0.42 16.12 -0.45
C ILE A 191 -0.62 16.53 -1.50
N PRO A 192 -1.04 17.82 -1.56
CA PRO A 192 -1.95 18.32 -2.59
C PRO A 192 -1.53 17.87 -4.00
N TRP A 193 -2.49 17.44 -4.80
CA TRP A 193 -2.22 16.91 -6.13
C TRP A 193 -2.23 18.02 -7.20
N HIS A 194 -1.13 18.16 -7.91
CA HIS A 194 -0.91 19.16 -8.97
C HIS A 194 -0.55 18.53 -10.32
N GLY A 195 -0.87 17.23 -10.49
CA GLY A 195 -0.65 16.55 -11.78
C GLY A 195 -1.61 17.03 -12.86
N ASP A 196 -1.30 16.68 -14.12
CA ASP A 196 -2.08 17.11 -15.29
C ASP A 196 -3.38 16.32 -15.48
N GLU A 197 -3.48 15.16 -14.85
CA GLU A 197 -4.67 14.27 -14.84
C GLU A 197 -5.01 13.83 -13.43
N ASP A 198 -6.17 13.19 -13.26
CA ASP A 198 -6.57 12.62 -11.97
C ASP A 198 -5.54 11.61 -11.49
N ARG A 199 -5.03 11.79 -10.26
CA ARG A 199 -4.20 10.77 -9.61
C ARG A 199 -5.00 9.50 -9.42
N LEU A 200 -4.43 8.38 -9.81
CA LEU A 200 -5.07 7.08 -9.71
C LEU A 200 -4.08 6.06 -9.14
N VAL A 201 -4.37 5.52 -7.97
CA VAL A 201 -3.56 4.47 -7.34
C VAL A 201 -4.41 3.33 -6.82
N VAL A 202 -3.85 2.13 -6.80
CA VAL A 202 -4.43 0.95 -6.16
C VAL A 202 -3.63 0.65 -4.90
N MET A 203 -4.34 0.57 -3.78
CA MET A 203 -3.78 0.29 -2.45
C MET A 203 -4.13 -1.13 -2.02
N LEU A 204 -3.11 -1.93 -1.74
CA LEU A 204 -3.24 -3.23 -1.09
C LEU A 204 -2.51 -3.17 0.24
N LYS A 205 -3.19 -3.49 1.33
CA LYS A 205 -2.57 -3.51 2.66
C LYS A 205 -2.50 -4.92 3.20
N TYR A 206 -1.35 -5.28 3.75
CA TYR A 206 -1.07 -6.62 4.26
C TYR A 206 -0.69 -6.59 5.73
N SER A 207 -1.23 -7.51 6.49
CA SER A 207 -0.90 -7.73 7.90
C SER A 207 -0.28 -9.10 8.13
N PRO A 208 0.43 -9.29 9.27
CA PRO A 208 0.71 -10.63 9.76
C PRO A 208 -0.56 -11.47 9.86
N GLY A 209 -0.47 -12.76 9.61
CA GLY A 209 -1.62 -13.67 9.57
C GLY A 209 -2.42 -13.78 10.87
N ASN A 210 -1.89 -13.24 11.97
CA ASN A 210 -2.55 -13.23 13.29
C ASN A 210 -3.23 -11.90 13.63
N SER A 211 -3.18 -10.90 12.75
CA SER A 211 -3.75 -9.59 13.01
C SER A 211 -4.67 -9.11 11.87
N ALA A 212 -5.52 -8.17 12.17
CA ALA A 212 -6.38 -7.48 11.22
C ALA A 212 -6.57 -6.02 11.65
N TRP A 213 -6.49 -5.11 10.69
CA TRP A 213 -6.89 -3.71 10.85
C TRP A 213 -8.37 -3.54 10.53
N GLU A 214 -8.81 -4.11 9.41
CA GLU A 214 -10.20 -4.04 8.97
C GLU A 214 -11.01 -5.22 9.49
N VAL A 215 -12.25 -4.93 9.88
CA VAL A 215 -13.20 -5.96 10.36
C VAL A 215 -13.77 -6.78 9.21
N ASN A 216 -13.96 -6.14 8.05
CA ASN A 216 -14.56 -6.77 6.88
C ASN A 216 -13.57 -7.63 6.10
N PRO A 217 -14.03 -8.68 5.41
CA PRO A 217 -13.21 -9.43 4.48
C PRO A 217 -12.58 -8.51 3.42
N ALA A 218 -11.35 -8.83 3.00
CA ALA A 218 -10.60 -8.05 2.02
C ALA A 218 -11.22 -8.10 0.60
N ALA A 219 -12.12 -9.03 0.34
CA ALA A 219 -12.89 -9.12 -0.92
C ALA A 219 -14.16 -9.97 -0.72
N PRO A 220 -15.17 -9.85 -1.63
CA PRO A 220 -16.34 -10.71 -1.63
C PRO A 220 -15.97 -12.20 -1.76
N PRO A 221 -16.62 -13.10 -0.99
CA PRO A 221 -16.26 -14.52 -0.95
C PRO A 221 -16.34 -15.25 -2.29
N ASP A 222 -17.31 -14.91 -3.14
CA ASP A 222 -17.49 -15.46 -4.48
C ASP A 222 -16.36 -15.04 -5.43
N VAL A 223 -15.91 -13.78 -5.33
CA VAL A 223 -14.76 -13.28 -6.07
C VAL A 223 -13.49 -14.01 -5.65
N VAL A 224 -13.28 -14.19 -4.34
CA VAL A 224 -12.12 -14.94 -3.82
C VAL A 224 -12.15 -16.40 -4.30
N ALA A 225 -13.32 -17.05 -4.26
CA ALA A 225 -13.48 -18.45 -4.70
C ALA A 225 -13.09 -18.66 -6.17
N ALA A 226 -13.27 -17.66 -7.01
CA ALA A 226 -12.89 -17.70 -8.43
C ALA A 226 -11.38 -17.49 -8.69
N MET A 227 -10.61 -17.07 -7.69
CA MET A 227 -9.16 -16.85 -7.83
C MET A 227 -8.37 -18.18 -7.84
N PRO A 228 -7.16 -18.19 -8.41
CA PRO A 228 -6.23 -19.31 -8.27
C PRO A 228 -5.98 -19.69 -6.80
N GLU A 229 -5.79 -20.96 -6.51
CA GLU A 229 -5.65 -21.48 -5.14
C GLU A 229 -4.58 -20.74 -4.33
N ARG A 230 -3.39 -20.54 -4.92
CA ARG A 230 -2.29 -19.82 -4.26
C ARG A 230 -2.72 -18.40 -3.82
N ARG A 231 -3.42 -17.67 -4.69
CA ARG A 231 -3.88 -16.30 -4.41
C ARG A 231 -4.93 -16.28 -3.31
N ARG A 232 -5.84 -17.26 -3.26
CA ARG A 232 -6.85 -17.39 -2.20
C ARG A 232 -6.23 -17.45 -0.80
N LEU A 233 -5.00 -17.97 -0.66
CA LEU A 233 -4.33 -18.06 0.63
C LEU A 233 -4.09 -16.67 1.27
N PHE A 234 -3.99 -15.61 0.49
CA PHE A 234 -3.87 -14.25 1.01
C PHE A 234 -5.15 -13.73 1.68
N PHE A 235 -6.29 -14.35 1.42
CA PHE A 235 -7.60 -13.94 1.95
C PHE A 235 -8.04 -14.75 3.18
N GLN A 236 -7.12 -15.47 3.80
CA GLN A 236 -7.42 -16.19 5.04
C GLN A 236 -7.80 -15.22 6.16
N PRO A 237 -8.78 -15.58 7.02
CA PRO A 237 -9.10 -14.80 8.20
C PRO A 237 -7.91 -14.79 9.18
N PRO A 238 -7.78 -13.75 10.02
CA PRO A 238 -6.71 -13.68 10.99
C PRO A 238 -6.80 -14.84 12.00
N SER A 239 -5.68 -15.51 12.25
CA SER A 239 -5.61 -16.62 13.21
C SER A 239 -4.17 -16.87 13.66
N ILE A 240 -3.96 -17.15 14.93
CA ILE A 240 -2.65 -17.51 15.48
C ILE A 240 -2.30 -18.97 15.14
N GLY A 241 -3.23 -19.90 15.33
CA GLY A 241 -2.93 -21.33 15.25
C GLY A 241 -3.34 -22.01 13.94
N ALA A 242 -4.24 -21.40 13.17
CA ALA A 242 -4.83 -22.03 11.98
C ALA A 242 -4.44 -21.38 10.66
N HIS A 243 -3.72 -20.25 10.70
CA HIS A 243 -3.30 -19.56 9.48
C HIS A 243 -2.22 -20.36 8.76
N ARG A 244 -2.50 -20.76 7.52
CA ARG A 244 -1.55 -21.49 6.68
C ARG A 244 -0.48 -20.52 6.13
N PRO A 245 0.77 -20.98 5.93
CA PRO A 245 1.77 -20.18 5.25
C PRO A 245 1.33 -19.88 3.82
N VAL A 246 1.65 -18.67 3.35
CA VAL A 246 1.27 -18.14 2.02
C VAL A 246 2.51 -18.01 1.13
N ILE A 247 3.67 -17.76 1.73
CA ILE A 247 4.96 -17.51 1.07
C ILE A 247 5.95 -18.58 1.48
#